data_3992c9b7a31cb6fd8ade81d058486e92
#
_entry.id   3992c9b7a31cb6fd8ade81d058486e92
#
_cell.length_a   1.000
_cell.length_b   1.000
_cell.length_c   1.000
_cell.angle_alpha   90.00
_cell.angle_beta   90.00
_cell.angle_gamma   90.00
#
_symmetry.space_group_name_H-M   'P 1'
#
loop_
_entity.id
_entity.type
_entity.pdbx_description
1 polymer ?
#
loop_
_entity_poly.entity_id
_entity_poly.type
_entity_poly.pdbx_seq_one_letter_code
_entity_poly.pdbx_strand_id
1 'polypeptide(L)'
;FSPRFTADRPVPIEVSASIAQSAQSIAKGKAAYGALACGACHGDDGTATGAVASVLQDDWGHEVNSANLTEPWTFRGGSTPGDIYMRLKTGISGTPMPSFADTAKDEDLWYVANYVASLGRKPAWQMNADELKALYERQRKQAAENPVERGKYLATTLGCAHCHSPIDREGRILPGLKFAGGQKWRLIVWGDVVTANLTSDNETGIGRYSDEDLKRAITRGVKRDESHMLPFPMAWSAFAHLSADDLNALVAFLRTIAPVSNRIPPPVRLNIAAFLLGKFQMLIQNVDSPLVGFAGNAGTVGPPVAKTASASRQGGTR
;
A
#
# COMPACT_ATOMS: atom_id res chain seq x y z
N PHE A 1 -1.86 -12.18 -24.96
CA PHE A 1 -0.80 -11.44 -25.69
C PHE A 1 -1.43 -10.22 -26.34
N SER A 2 -0.93 -9.02 -25.98
CA SER A 2 -1.43 -7.78 -26.53
C SER A 2 -1.02 -7.65 -28.02
N PRO A 3 -1.92 -7.16 -28.91
CA PRO A 3 -1.59 -6.90 -30.32
C PRO A 3 -0.40 -5.95 -30.54
N ARG A 4 0.00 -5.21 -29.52
CA ARG A 4 1.17 -4.31 -29.58
C ARG A 4 2.50 -5.03 -29.79
N PHE A 5 2.60 -6.32 -29.48
CA PHE A 5 3.83 -7.10 -29.70
C PHE A 5 4.02 -7.62 -31.12
N THR A 6 3.04 -7.46 -32.01
CA THR A 6 3.09 -7.99 -33.39
C THR A 6 3.32 -6.92 -34.44
N ALA A 7 3.22 -5.64 -34.13
CA ALA A 7 3.26 -4.57 -35.15
C ALA A 7 4.66 -3.96 -35.35
N ASP A 8 5.50 -3.85 -34.33
CA ASP A 8 6.82 -3.23 -34.44
C ASP A 8 7.92 -4.16 -33.94
N ARG A 9 8.93 -4.37 -34.80
CA ARG A 9 10.16 -5.02 -34.33
C ARG A 9 10.79 -4.16 -33.25
N PRO A 10 11.18 -4.74 -32.10
CA PRO A 10 11.87 -3.95 -31.07
C PRO A 10 13.14 -3.33 -31.67
N VAL A 11 13.23 -2.02 -31.61
CA VAL A 11 14.45 -1.30 -32.01
C VAL A 11 15.48 -1.52 -30.92
N PRO A 12 16.69 -2.00 -31.24
CA PRO A 12 17.76 -2.12 -30.27
C PRO A 12 18.07 -0.76 -29.65
N ILE A 13 18.19 -0.73 -28.33
CA ILE A 13 18.58 0.49 -27.62
C ILE A 13 20.10 0.64 -27.76
N GLU A 14 20.51 1.77 -28.32
CA GLU A 14 21.93 2.11 -28.35
C GLU A 14 22.41 2.45 -26.95
N VAL A 15 23.41 1.71 -26.48
CA VAL A 15 24.07 1.92 -25.19
C VAL A 15 25.37 2.65 -25.44
N SER A 16 25.50 3.87 -24.94
CA SER A 16 26.76 4.62 -25.00
C SER A 16 27.86 3.96 -24.10
N ALA A 17 29.11 4.34 -24.32
CA ALA A 17 30.22 3.85 -23.51
C ALA A 17 29.99 4.14 -22.03
N SER A 18 30.20 3.12 -21.18
CA SER A 18 29.99 3.22 -19.75
C SER A 18 31.01 4.18 -19.11
N ILE A 19 30.55 4.95 -18.13
CA ILE A 19 31.40 5.80 -17.31
C ILE A 19 31.74 5.06 -16.02
N ALA A 20 33.03 4.90 -15.73
CA ALA A 20 33.47 4.26 -14.50
C ALA A 20 32.99 5.01 -13.25
N GLN A 21 32.57 4.26 -12.23
CA GLN A 21 32.20 4.84 -10.95
C GLN A 21 33.40 5.46 -10.24
N SER A 22 33.30 6.71 -9.88
CA SER A 22 34.33 7.48 -9.18
C SER A 22 33.68 8.54 -8.31
N ALA A 23 34.40 9.13 -7.36
CA ALA A 23 33.89 10.23 -6.54
C ALA A 23 33.37 11.39 -7.40
N GLN A 24 34.05 11.69 -8.52
CA GLN A 24 33.64 12.72 -9.45
C GLN A 24 32.36 12.36 -10.20
N SER A 25 32.23 11.11 -10.71
CA SER A 25 31.02 10.67 -11.41
C SER A 25 29.82 10.61 -10.48
N ILE A 26 30.00 10.20 -9.21
CA ILE A 26 28.97 10.21 -8.17
C ILE A 26 28.52 11.64 -7.85
N ALA A 27 29.44 12.59 -7.70
CA ALA A 27 29.11 13.99 -7.44
C ALA A 27 28.30 14.62 -8.59
N LYS A 28 28.73 14.38 -9.85
CA LYS A 28 27.98 14.80 -11.04
C LYS A 28 26.60 14.13 -11.09
N GLY A 29 26.53 12.84 -10.75
CA GLY A 29 25.31 12.07 -10.70
C GLY A 29 24.30 12.61 -9.68
N LYS A 30 24.77 13.03 -8.50
CA LYS A 30 23.91 13.69 -7.51
C LYS A 30 23.34 15.00 -8.03
N ALA A 31 24.13 15.80 -8.72
CA ALA A 31 23.66 17.04 -9.34
C ALA A 31 22.60 16.76 -10.45
N ALA A 32 22.88 15.78 -11.31
CA ALA A 32 21.95 15.36 -12.37
C ALA A 32 20.66 14.75 -11.81
N TYR A 33 20.74 13.98 -10.72
CA TYR A 33 19.57 13.43 -10.01
C TYR A 33 18.64 14.54 -9.54
N GLY A 34 19.17 15.63 -8.98
CA GLY A 34 18.37 16.81 -8.63
C GLY A 34 17.80 17.53 -9.84
N ALA A 35 18.61 17.75 -10.89
CA ALA A 35 18.20 18.44 -12.11
C ALA A 35 17.08 17.70 -12.88
N LEU A 36 17.09 16.36 -12.87
CA LEU A 36 16.08 15.50 -13.47
C LEU A 36 14.88 15.23 -12.54
N ALA A 37 14.82 15.90 -11.40
CA ALA A 37 13.74 15.81 -10.42
C ALA A 37 13.45 14.37 -9.91
N CYS A 38 14.44 13.49 -9.91
CA CYS A 38 14.29 12.10 -9.44
C CYS A 38 13.81 12.05 -7.98
N GLY A 39 14.24 13.04 -7.15
CA GLY A 39 13.84 13.17 -5.76
C GLY A 39 12.33 13.35 -5.53
N ALA A 40 11.59 13.86 -6.52
CA ALA A 40 10.14 14.02 -6.40
C ALA A 40 9.41 12.71 -6.09
N CYS A 41 9.89 11.59 -6.66
CA CYS A 41 9.37 10.25 -6.41
C CYS A 41 10.25 9.48 -5.43
N HIS A 42 11.58 9.51 -5.64
CA HIS A 42 12.52 8.64 -4.90
C HIS A 42 13.06 9.26 -3.61
N GLY A 43 12.75 10.54 -3.31
CA GLY A 43 13.35 11.29 -2.21
C GLY A 43 14.76 11.80 -2.55
N ASP A 44 15.21 12.85 -1.88
CA ASP A 44 16.54 13.46 -2.13
C ASP A 44 17.69 12.52 -1.74
N ASP A 45 17.43 11.58 -0.85
CA ASP A 45 18.35 10.56 -0.36
C ASP A 45 18.10 9.16 -0.97
N GLY A 46 17.16 9.05 -1.91
CA GLY A 46 16.80 7.80 -2.57
C GLY A 46 15.94 6.83 -1.74
N THR A 47 15.38 7.24 -0.61
CA THR A 47 14.62 6.37 0.32
C THR A 47 13.14 6.19 -0.05
N ALA A 48 12.72 6.59 -1.25
CA ALA A 48 11.33 6.56 -1.72
C ALA A 48 10.36 7.46 -0.93
N THR A 49 10.86 8.55 -0.36
CA THR A 49 10.11 9.52 0.45
C THR A 49 9.78 10.81 -0.29
N GLY A 50 9.83 10.80 -1.62
CA GLY A 50 9.53 11.97 -2.44
C GLY A 50 8.11 12.48 -2.27
N ALA A 51 7.88 13.76 -2.52
CA ALA A 51 6.61 14.43 -2.28
C ALA A 51 5.41 13.77 -3.00
N VAL A 52 5.64 13.15 -4.16
CA VAL A 52 4.59 12.46 -4.92
C VAL A 52 4.62 10.94 -4.75
N ALA A 53 5.53 10.39 -3.96
CA ALA A 53 5.67 8.94 -3.79
C ALA A 53 4.40 8.23 -3.30
N SER A 54 3.53 8.94 -2.56
CA SER A 54 2.30 8.40 -1.98
C SER A 54 1.08 8.44 -2.90
N VAL A 55 1.19 9.08 -4.07
CA VAL A 55 0.06 9.26 -5.00
C VAL A 55 0.33 8.67 -6.39
N LEU A 56 1.39 7.88 -6.52
CA LEU A 56 1.75 7.23 -7.79
C LEU A 56 0.75 6.13 -8.14
N GLN A 57 0.39 6.07 -9.42
CA GLN A 57 -0.46 5.02 -9.96
C GLN A 57 0.17 4.48 -11.24
N ASP A 58 -0.03 3.18 -11.49
CA ASP A 58 0.34 2.56 -12.74
C ASP A 58 -0.68 2.88 -13.86
N ASP A 59 -0.41 2.43 -15.09
CA ASP A 59 -1.28 2.67 -16.24
C ASP A 59 -2.67 2.05 -16.09
N TRP A 60 -2.87 1.17 -15.13
CA TRP A 60 -4.15 0.52 -14.81
C TRP A 60 -4.86 1.14 -13.62
N GLY A 61 -4.29 2.20 -13.04
CA GLY A 61 -4.87 2.94 -11.90
C GLY A 61 -4.60 2.31 -10.53
N HIS A 62 -3.68 1.33 -10.44
CA HIS A 62 -3.28 0.78 -9.16
C HIS A 62 -2.22 1.67 -8.50
N GLU A 63 -2.30 1.80 -7.18
CA GLU A 63 -1.25 2.48 -6.41
C GLU A 63 0.08 1.72 -6.54
N VAL A 64 1.12 2.44 -6.86
CA VAL A 64 2.49 1.94 -6.90
C VAL A 64 3.39 2.78 -6.00
N ASN A 65 4.43 2.16 -5.46
CA ASN A 65 5.44 2.86 -4.69
C ASN A 65 6.69 3.05 -5.54
N SER A 66 7.33 4.22 -5.41
CA SER A 66 8.66 4.41 -5.96
C SER A 66 9.66 3.44 -5.30
N ALA A 67 10.65 2.98 -6.06
CA ALA A 67 11.69 2.12 -5.53
C ALA A 67 12.53 2.86 -4.49
N ASN A 68 12.85 2.18 -3.38
CA ASN A 68 13.88 2.63 -2.45
C ASN A 68 15.26 2.36 -3.06
N LEU A 69 15.93 3.42 -3.53
CA LEU A 69 17.20 3.32 -4.25
C LEU A 69 18.38 2.91 -3.34
N THR A 70 18.18 2.91 -2.02
CA THR A 70 19.18 2.40 -1.07
C THR A 70 19.12 0.88 -0.90
N GLU A 71 18.16 0.22 -1.54
CA GLU A 71 17.91 -1.22 -1.43
C GLU A 71 18.08 -1.94 -2.78
N PRO A 72 19.32 -2.03 -3.30
CA PRO A 72 19.58 -2.53 -4.65
C PRO A 72 19.10 -3.97 -4.89
N TRP A 73 18.95 -4.78 -3.84
CA TRP A 73 18.42 -6.14 -3.92
C TRP A 73 16.91 -6.20 -4.27
N THR A 74 16.21 -5.06 -4.20
CA THR A 74 14.79 -4.97 -4.59
C THR A 74 14.59 -4.58 -6.06
N PHE A 75 15.66 -4.19 -6.76
CA PHE A 75 15.56 -3.69 -8.12
C PHE A 75 15.21 -4.81 -9.11
N ARG A 76 14.15 -4.63 -9.85
CA ARG A 76 13.81 -5.53 -10.94
C ARG A 76 14.71 -5.26 -12.15
N GLY A 77 15.44 -6.27 -12.58
CA GLY A 77 16.32 -6.20 -13.75
C GLY A 77 17.75 -5.75 -13.44
N GLY A 78 18.18 -5.90 -12.18
CA GLY A 78 19.56 -5.68 -11.77
C GLY A 78 19.84 -4.31 -11.17
N SER A 79 20.99 -4.22 -10.48
CA SER A 79 21.38 -3.05 -9.68
C SER A 79 22.79 -2.54 -10.02
N THR A 80 23.41 -3.07 -11.05
CA THR A 80 24.67 -2.51 -11.56
C THR A 80 24.44 -1.13 -12.19
N PRO A 81 25.45 -0.27 -12.28
CA PRO A 81 25.30 1.00 -13.00
C PRO A 81 24.73 0.84 -14.42
N GLY A 82 25.09 -0.23 -15.12
CA GLY A 82 24.57 -0.54 -16.45
C GLY A 82 23.06 -0.86 -16.42
N ASP A 83 22.61 -1.66 -15.46
CA ASP A 83 21.20 -1.98 -15.30
C ASP A 83 20.37 -0.74 -14.98
N ILE A 84 20.89 0.13 -14.11
CA ILE A 84 20.25 1.38 -13.73
C ILE A 84 20.20 2.34 -14.93
N TYR A 85 21.30 2.49 -15.66
CA TYR A 85 21.35 3.27 -16.88
C TYR A 85 20.27 2.84 -17.87
N MET A 86 20.13 1.52 -18.10
CA MET A 86 19.09 0.99 -18.98
C MET A 86 17.69 1.39 -18.51
N ARG A 87 17.41 1.37 -17.21
CA ARG A 87 16.12 1.81 -16.66
C ARG A 87 15.86 3.29 -16.87
N LEU A 88 16.89 4.13 -16.70
CA LEU A 88 16.79 5.56 -16.97
C LEU A 88 16.51 5.80 -18.45
N LYS A 89 17.18 5.06 -19.34
CA LYS A 89 17.03 5.21 -20.81
C LYS A 89 15.69 4.70 -21.31
N THR A 90 15.15 3.62 -20.76
CA THR A 90 13.89 3.00 -21.26
C THR A 90 12.65 3.41 -20.48
N GLY A 91 12.80 3.90 -19.27
CA GLY A 91 11.72 3.93 -18.30
C GLY A 91 11.27 2.51 -17.91
N ILE A 92 10.14 2.41 -17.24
CA ILE A 92 9.51 1.14 -16.87
C ILE A 92 8.06 1.16 -17.37
N SER A 93 7.78 0.43 -18.44
CA SER A 93 6.45 0.39 -19.06
C SER A 93 5.37 0.02 -18.05
N GLY A 94 4.25 0.72 -18.10
CA GLY A 94 3.12 0.51 -17.21
C GLY A 94 3.27 1.19 -15.86
N THR A 95 4.34 1.95 -15.62
CA THR A 95 4.58 2.66 -14.36
C THR A 95 4.86 4.15 -14.59
N PRO A 96 4.75 5.01 -13.56
CA PRO A 96 5.09 6.43 -13.64
C PRO A 96 6.59 6.73 -13.89
N MET A 97 7.47 5.72 -13.88
CA MET A 97 8.91 5.91 -14.17
C MET A 97 9.13 6.17 -15.65
N PRO A 98 9.41 7.41 -16.08
CA PRO A 98 9.52 7.75 -17.50
C PRO A 98 10.86 7.32 -18.08
N SER A 99 10.93 7.28 -19.42
CA SER A 99 12.20 7.30 -20.15
C SER A 99 12.82 8.69 -20.10
N PHE A 100 14.12 8.75 -19.89
CA PHE A 100 14.91 9.99 -19.96
C PHE A 100 15.76 10.09 -21.23
N ALA A 101 15.57 9.18 -22.22
CA ALA A 101 16.36 9.14 -23.43
C ALA A 101 16.33 10.45 -24.23
N ASP A 102 15.18 11.11 -24.25
CA ASP A 102 14.97 12.35 -25.02
C ASP A 102 15.17 13.63 -24.19
N THR A 103 15.30 13.49 -22.85
CA THR A 103 15.34 14.63 -21.94
C THR A 103 16.70 14.84 -21.27
N ALA A 104 17.57 13.84 -21.30
CA ALA A 104 18.90 13.89 -20.70
C ALA A 104 19.96 13.33 -21.65
N LYS A 105 21.19 13.83 -21.53
CA LYS A 105 22.32 13.26 -22.26
C LYS A 105 22.70 11.91 -21.67
N ASP A 106 23.17 11.00 -22.50
CA ASP A 106 23.66 9.68 -22.06
C ASP A 106 24.72 9.78 -20.97
N GLU A 107 25.59 10.78 -21.04
CA GLU A 107 26.58 11.02 -20.00
C GLU A 107 25.94 11.30 -18.64
N ASP A 108 24.89 12.14 -18.60
CA ASP A 108 24.16 12.46 -17.36
C ASP A 108 23.45 11.23 -16.80
N LEU A 109 22.88 10.39 -17.67
CA LEU A 109 22.25 9.13 -17.27
C LEU A 109 23.27 8.17 -16.65
N TRP A 110 24.49 8.07 -17.18
CA TRP A 110 25.56 7.30 -16.56
C TRP A 110 25.99 7.87 -15.21
N TYR A 111 26.07 9.19 -15.08
CA TYR A 111 26.38 9.82 -13.79
C TYR A 111 25.27 9.52 -12.77
N VAL A 112 23.98 9.65 -13.14
CA VAL A 112 22.88 9.28 -12.26
C VAL A 112 22.93 7.80 -11.88
N ALA A 113 23.23 6.91 -12.83
CA ALA A 113 23.36 5.49 -12.57
C ALA A 113 24.47 5.19 -11.55
N ASN A 114 25.64 5.85 -11.68
CA ASN A 114 26.73 5.74 -10.72
C ASN A 114 26.37 6.28 -9.33
N TYR A 115 25.63 7.39 -9.27
CA TYR A 115 25.13 7.94 -8.01
C TYR A 115 24.14 6.99 -7.35
N VAL A 116 23.12 6.52 -8.07
CA VAL A 116 22.11 5.59 -7.54
C VAL A 116 22.77 4.29 -7.06
N ALA A 117 23.70 3.72 -7.81
CA ALA A 117 24.45 2.55 -7.38
C ALA A 117 25.25 2.82 -6.09
N SER A 118 25.74 4.04 -5.87
CA SER A 118 26.46 4.43 -4.66
C SER A 118 25.57 4.58 -3.42
N LEU A 119 24.25 4.72 -3.60
CA LEU A 119 23.28 4.77 -2.49
C LEU A 119 23.04 3.40 -1.87
N GLY A 120 23.38 2.33 -2.60
CA GLY A 120 23.13 0.96 -2.19
C GLY A 120 23.77 0.62 -0.84
N ARG A 121 22.95 0.06 0.05
CA ARG A 121 23.40 -0.49 1.34
C ARG A 121 23.40 -2.01 1.32
N LYS A 122 24.05 -2.63 2.29
CA LYS A 122 23.92 -4.07 2.51
C LYS A 122 22.53 -4.41 3.04
N PRO A 123 21.91 -5.51 2.62
CA PRO A 123 20.70 -6.01 3.26
C PRO A 123 20.99 -6.49 4.69
N ALA A 124 19.98 -6.41 5.55
CA ALA A 124 20.12 -6.74 6.98
C ALA A 124 20.71 -8.13 7.24
N TRP A 125 20.39 -9.12 6.41
CA TRP A 125 20.92 -10.50 6.53
C TRP A 125 22.40 -10.67 6.17
N GLN A 126 23.03 -9.63 5.60
CA GLN A 126 24.48 -9.59 5.30
C GLN A 126 25.24 -8.66 6.25
N MET A 127 24.55 -8.01 7.18
CA MET A 127 25.16 -7.09 8.14
C MET A 127 25.67 -7.85 9.36
N ASN A 128 26.82 -7.42 9.90
CA ASN A 128 27.26 -7.85 11.22
C ASN A 128 26.48 -7.14 12.34
N ALA A 129 26.73 -7.53 13.60
CA ALA A 129 26.00 -7.01 14.75
C ALA A 129 26.11 -5.48 14.92
N ASP A 130 27.29 -4.91 14.66
CA ASP A 130 27.52 -3.47 14.79
C ASP A 130 26.83 -2.68 13.66
N GLU A 131 26.89 -3.19 12.44
CA GLU A 131 26.17 -2.63 11.28
C GLU A 131 24.66 -2.64 11.50
N LEU A 132 24.12 -3.74 12.04
CA LEU A 132 22.70 -3.86 12.40
C LEU A 132 22.32 -2.88 13.49
N LYS A 133 23.13 -2.77 14.55
CA LYS A 133 22.88 -1.80 15.62
C LYS A 133 22.85 -0.37 15.10
N ALA A 134 23.83 0.02 14.29
CA ALA A 134 23.88 1.34 13.67
C ALA A 134 22.69 1.60 12.73
N LEU A 135 22.21 0.57 12.01
CA LEU A 135 21.00 0.66 11.18
C LEU A 135 19.77 0.94 12.04
N TYR A 136 19.56 0.18 13.12
CA TYR A 136 18.41 0.35 14.02
C TYR A 136 18.42 1.70 14.73
N GLU A 137 19.58 2.18 15.19
CA GLU A 137 19.71 3.51 15.81
C GLU A 137 19.34 4.62 14.83
N ARG A 138 19.78 4.52 13.57
CA ARG A 138 19.41 5.45 12.49
C ARG A 138 17.92 5.43 12.21
N GLN A 139 17.30 4.23 12.11
CA GLN A 139 15.87 4.09 11.88
C GLN A 139 15.05 4.66 13.05
N ARG A 140 15.48 4.45 14.30
CA ARG A 140 14.83 5.05 15.48
C ARG A 140 14.90 6.58 15.43
N LYS A 141 16.05 7.14 15.07
CA LYS A 141 16.20 8.59 14.92
C LYS A 141 15.28 9.15 13.84
N GLN A 142 15.27 8.54 12.66
CA GLN A 142 14.36 8.94 11.56
C GLN A 142 12.89 8.80 11.95
N ALA A 143 12.53 7.75 12.68
CA ALA A 143 11.17 7.56 13.18
C ALA A 143 10.75 8.65 14.17
N ALA A 144 11.66 9.12 15.03
CA ALA A 144 11.42 10.22 15.95
C ALA A 144 11.29 11.56 15.22
N GLU A 145 12.05 11.75 14.13
CA GLU A 145 12.01 12.98 13.30
C GLU A 145 10.78 13.03 12.39
N ASN A 146 10.26 11.89 11.95
CA ASN A 146 9.07 11.82 11.09
C ASN A 146 8.12 10.69 11.49
N PRO A 147 7.33 10.89 12.56
CA PRO A 147 6.44 9.86 13.07
C PRO A 147 5.35 9.44 12.07
N VAL A 148 4.90 10.31 11.19
CA VAL A 148 3.87 10.00 10.19
C VAL A 148 4.41 8.99 9.17
N GLU A 149 5.60 9.20 8.64
CA GLU A 149 6.22 8.26 7.69
C GLU A 149 6.55 6.91 8.36
N ARG A 150 7.01 6.93 9.62
CA ARG A 150 7.16 5.70 10.40
C ARG A 150 5.84 4.96 10.58
N GLY A 151 4.78 5.69 10.90
CA GLY A 151 3.43 5.14 11.05
C GLY A 151 2.89 4.57 9.75
N LYS A 152 3.12 5.24 8.61
CA LYS A 152 2.79 4.75 7.28
C LYS A 152 3.50 3.44 6.95
N TYR A 153 4.80 3.35 7.23
CA TYR A 153 5.57 2.13 7.08
C TYR A 153 4.97 0.98 7.93
N LEU A 154 4.69 1.25 9.20
CA LEU A 154 4.09 0.26 10.10
C LEU A 154 2.70 -0.18 9.60
N ALA A 155 1.82 0.75 9.24
CA ALA A 155 0.50 0.44 8.73
C ALA A 155 0.55 -0.43 7.46
N THR A 156 1.55 -0.21 6.61
CA THR A 156 1.80 -1.02 5.39
C THR A 156 2.29 -2.41 5.76
N THR A 157 3.31 -2.51 6.62
CA THR A 157 3.94 -3.77 7.03
C THR A 157 2.98 -4.65 7.83
N LEU A 158 2.17 -4.05 8.70
CA LEU A 158 1.15 -4.74 9.50
C LEU A 158 -0.12 -5.07 8.69
N GLY A 159 -0.20 -4.62 7.43
CA GLY A 159 -1.31 -4.92 6.54
C GLY A 159 -2.63 -4.22 6.90
N CYS A 160 -2.59 -3.08 7.58
CA CYS A 160 -3.81 -2.38 8.02
C CYS A 160 -4.76 -2.09 6.86
N ALA A 161 -4.22 -1.54 5.74
CA ALA A 161 -5.03 -1.27 4.56
C ALA A 161 -5.62 -2.53 3.93
N HIS A 162 -4.90 -3.67 3.98
CA HIS A 162 -5.37 -4.92 3.39
C HIS A 162 -6.68 -5.41 4.02
N CYS A 163 -6.80 -5.29 5.35
CA CYS A 163 -8.02 -5.68 6.06
C CYS A 163 -9.04 -4.54 6.14
N HIS A 164 -8.58 -3.29 6.24
CA HIS A 164 -9.44 -2.13 6.47
C HIS A 164 -9.79 -1.34 5.19
N SER A 165 -9.76 -1.98 4.02
CA SER A 165 -10.21 -1.39 2.77
C SER A 165 -11.16 -2.35 2.04
N PRO A 166 -12.22 -1.86 1.38
CA PRO A 166 -13.05 -2.72 0.54
C PRO A 166 -12.24 -3.18 -0.68
N ILE A 167 -12.43 -4.43 -1.07
CA ILE A 167 -11.75 -5.03 -2.23
C ILE A 167 -12.76 -5.49 -3.29
N ASP A 168 -12.32 -5.53 -4.54
CA ASP A 168 -13.08 -6.15 -5.63
C ASP A 168 -12.93 -7.69 -5.63
N ARG A 169 -13.49 -8.34 -6.65
CA ARG A 169 -13.41 -9.81 -6.80
C ARG A 169 -12.00 -10.32 -7.04
N GLU A 170 -11.14 -9.49 -7.58
CA GLU A 170 -9.73 -9.77 -7.87
C GLU A 170 -8.82 -9.47 -6.68
N GLY A 171 -9.37 -8.99 -5.54
CA GLY A 171 -8.63 -8.67 -4.32
C GLY A 171 -7.96 -7.30 -4.31
N ARG A 172 -8.31 -6.43 -5.26
CA ARG A 172 -7.76 -5.07 -5.34
C ARG A 172 -8.58 -4.11 -4.49
N ILE A 173 -7.93 -3.18 -3.83
CA ILE A 173 -8.61 -2.13 -3.06
C ILE A 173 -9.42 -1.25 -4.02
N LEU A 174 -10.69 -1.02 -3.69
CA LEU A 174 -11.55 -0.14 -4.49
C LEU A 174 -11.01 1.29 -4.47
N PRO A 175 -10.92 1.98 -5.63
CA PRO A 175 -10.41 3.33 -5.72
C PRO A 175 -11.14 4.30 -4.77
N GLY A 176 -10.37 5.15 -4.09
CA GLY A 176 -10.90 6.14 -3.15
C GLY A 176 -11.39 5.58 -1.81
N LEU A 177 -11.34 4.26 -1.59
CA LEU A 177 -11.85 3.61 -0.37
C LEU A 177 -10.75 2.97 0.50
N LYS A 178 -9.50 3.32 0.28
CA LYS A 178 -8.39 2.85 1.10
C LYS A 178 -8.61 3.26 2.56
N PHE A 179 -8.46 2.32 3.48
CA PHE A 179 -8.76 2.44 4.91
C PHE A 179 -10.23 2.72 5.28
N ALA A 180 -11.16 2.74 4.32
CA ALA A 180 -12.57 3.02 4.60
C ALA A 180 -13.32 1.85 5.28
N GLY A 181 -12.66 0.73 5.56
CA GLY A 181 -13.29 -0.45 6.15
C GLY A 181 -14.24 -1.18 5.21
N GLY A 182 -15.10 -2.03 5.75
CA GLY A 182 -16.16 -2.68 4.97
C GLY A 182 -15.82 -4.08 4.45
N GLN A 183 -14.61 -4.58 4.69
CA GLN A 183 -14.27 -5.95 4.34
C GLN A 183 -14.98 -6.92 5.29
N LYS A 184 -15.68 -7.89 4.73
CA LYS A 184 -16.50 -8.85 5.48
C LYS A 184 -15.76 -10.16 5.69
N TRP A 185 -15.68 -10.59 6.94
CA TRP A 185 -15.11 -11.86 7.36
C TRP A 185 -16.19 -12.75 7.97
N ARG A 186 -16.41 -13.93 7.40
CA ARG A 186 -17.31 -14.92 7.97
C ARG A 186 -16.55 -15.85 8.90
N LEU A 187 -16.87 -15.75 10.18
CA LEU A 187 -16.29 -16.59 11.23
C LEU A 187 -17.29 -17.67 11.60
N ILE A 188 -16.90 -18.92 11.43
CA ILE A 188 -17.81 -20.11 11.55
C ILE A 188 -18.57 -20.12 12.88
N VAL A 189 -17.93 -19.70 13.97
CA VAL A 189 -18.51 -19.78 15.33
C VAL A 189 -19.12 -18.45 15.78
N TRP A 190 -18.61 -17.31 15.30
CA TRP A 190 -18.98 -15.99 15.81
C TRP A 190 -19.84 -15.14 14.85
N GLY A 191 -20.03 -15.62 13.62
CA GLY A 191 -20.82 -14.93 12.61
C GLY A 191 -19.99 -14.01 11.70
N ASP A 192 -20.64 -13.00 11.15
CA ASP A 192 -20.00 -12.09 10.20
C ASP A 192 -19.42 -10.87 10.94
N VAL A 193 -18.13 -10.62 10.73
CA VAL A 193 -17.42 -9.43 11.21
C VAL A 193 -17.07 -8.56 10.02
N VAL A 194 -17.30 -7.25 10.13
CA VAL A 194 -16.94 -6.28 9.10
C VAL A 194 -15.90 -5.33 9.67
N THR A 195 -14.85 -5.07 8.89
CA THR A 195 -13.72 -4.25 9.33
C THR A 195 -14.11 -2.77 9.45
N ALA A 196 -13.57 -2.11 10.48
CA ALA A 196 -13.89 -0.72 10.78
C ALA A 196 -13.29 0.24 9.75
N ASN A 197 -13.95 1.40 9.57
CA ASN A 197 -13.44 2.54 8.84
C ASN A 197 -12.34 3.23 9.69
N LEU A 198 -11.10 3.24 9.18
CA LEU A 198 -9.93 3.87 9.83
C LEU A 198 -9.64 5.27 9.30
N THR A 199 -10.48 5.83 8.44
CA THR A 199 -10.31 7.20 7.97
C THR A 199 -10.70 8.22 9.04
N SER A 200 -10.26 9.46 8.91
CA SER A 200 -10.55 10.53 9.87
C SER A 200 -12.01 11.03 9.83
N ASP A 201 -12.92 10.32 9.16
CA ASP A 201 -14.33 10.68 9.15
C ASP A 201 -14.94 10.64 10.56
N ASN A 202 -15.67 11.69 10.93
CA ASN A 202 -16.22 11.87 12.27
C ASN A 202 -17.43 10.99 12.57
N GLU A 203 -18.20 10.61 11.54
CA GLU A 203 -19.45 9.88 11.72
C GLU A 203 -19.27 8.38 11.61
N THR A 204 -18.44 7.95 10.68
CA THR A 204 -18.30 6.54 10.32
C THR A 204 -16.89 5.99 10.55
N GLY A 205 -15.90 6.86 10.78
CA GLY A 205 -14.50 6.53 10.96
C GLY A 205 -13.98 6.79 12.38
N ILE A 206 -12.68 7.06 12.45
CA ILE A 206 -11.98 7.27 13.73
C ILE A 206 -11.87 8.75 14.14
N GLY A 207 -12.49 9.69 13.44
CA GLY A 207 -12.33 11.12 13.66
C GLY A 207 -12.67 11.56 15.09
N ARG A 208 -13.64 10.91 15.75
CA ARG A 208 -14.01 11.20 17.15
C ARG A 208 -13.25 10.39 18.20
N TYR A 209 -12.35 9.50 17.80
CA TYR A 209 -11.52 8.74 18.75
C TYR A 209 -10.41 9.64 19.28
N SER A 210 -10.11 9.58 20.57
CA SER A 210 -8.87 10.12 21.10
C SER A 210 -7.69 9.23 20.69
N ASP A 211 -6.46 9.73 20.83
CA ASP A 211 -5.28 8.92 20.56
C ASP A 211 -5.19 7.71 21.49
N GLU A 212 -5.60 7.89 22.76
CA GLU A 212 -5.63 6.80 23.73
C GLU A 212 -6.72 5.76 23.40
N ASP A 213 -7.88 6.17 22.84
CA ASP A 213 -8.88 5.23 22.34
C ASP A 213 -8.31 4.39 21.20
N LEU A 214 -7.57 5.01 20.26
CA LEU A 214 -6.94 4.30 19.16
C LEU A 214 -5.87 3.33 19.66
N LYS A 215 -5.01 3.75 20.57
CA LYS A 215 -3.99 2.89 21.19
C LYS A 215 -4.63 1.70 21.88
N ARG A 216 -5.67 1.92 22.67
CA ARG A 216 -6.43 0.88 23.36
C ARG A 216 -7.08 -0.09 22.38
N ALA A 217 -7.68 0.42 21.30
CA ALA A 217 -8.29 -0.40 20.27
C ALA A 217 -7.24 -1.28 19.55
N ILE A 218 -6.09 -0.70 19.22
CA ILE A 218 -5.00 -1.40 18.51
C ILE A 218 -4.34 -2.47 19.39
N THR A 219 -4.10 -2.20 20.68
CA THR A 219 -3.27 -3.07 21.52
C THR A 219 -4.05 -3.94 22.50
N ARG A 220 -5.30 -3.59 22.81
CA ARG A 220 -6.13 -4.31 23.79
C ARG A 220 -7.46 -4.79 23.21
N GLY A 221 -7.77 -4.42 21.97
CA GLY A 221 -9.05 -4.77 21.36
C GLY A 221 -10.25 -4.09 22.00
N VAL A 222 -10.08 -2.99 22.71
CA VAL A 222 -11.15 -2.24 23.38
C VAL A 222 -11.52 -1.02 22.57
N LYS A 223 -12.77 -0.97 22.09
CA LYS A 223 -13.28 0.15 21.32
C LYS A 223 -13.63 1.35 22.23
N ARG A 224 -13.93 2.49 21.61
CA ARG A 224 -14.36 3.70 22.31
C ARG A 224 -15.61 3.51 23.17
N ASP A 225 -16.54 2.65 22.75
CA ASP A 225 -17.77 2.30 23.48
C ASP A 225 -17.54 1.22 24.56
N GLU A 226 -16.28 0.97 24.95
CA GLU A 226 -15.84 -0.05 25.89
C GLU A 226 -16.14 -1.50 25.46
N SER A 227 -16.70 -1.72 24.28
CA SER A 227 -16.90 -3.07 23.76
C SER A 227 -15.58 -3.69 23.31
N HIS A 228 -15.47 -5.03 23.45
CA HIS A 228 -14.26 -5.75 23.07
C HIS A 228 -14.38 -6.30 21.64
N MET A 229 -13.30 -6.17 20.89
CA MET A 229 -13.13 -6.81 19.61
C MET A 229 -12.70 -8.27 19.78
N LEU A 230 -13.10 -9.11 18.84
CA LEU A 230 -12.55 -10.47 18.77
C LEU A 230 -11.05 -10.41 18.47
N PRO A 231 -10.24 -11.36 19.01
CA PRO A 231 -8.79 -11.41 18.76
C PRO A 231 -8.44 -11.80 17.30
N PHE A 232 -9.44 -12.16 16.52
CA PHE A 232 -9.37 -12.44 15.09
C PHE A 232 -10.62 -11.88 14.39
N PRO A 233 -10.53 -11.28 13.21
CA PRO A 233 -9.34 -11.09 12.35
C PRO A 233 -8.38 -9.97 12.78
N MET A 234 -8.76 -9.11 13.72
CA MET A 234 -7.89 -8.05 14.24
C MET A 234 -6.89 -8.60 15.27
N ALA A 235 -5.62 -8.69 14.90
CA ALA A 235 -4.56 -9.29 15.71
C ALA A 235 -4.05 -8.32 16.81
N TRP A 236 -4.95 -7.69 17.59
CA TRP A 236 -4.59 -6.71 18.62
C TRP A 236 -3.64 -7.27 19.69
N SER A 237 -3.69 -8.57 19.98
CA SER A 237 -2.76 -9.21 20.92
C SER A 237 -1.31 -9.20 20.41
N ALA A 238 -1.10 -9.34 19.08
CA ALA A 238 0.22 -9.19 18.49
C ALA A 238 0.66 -7.73 18.48
N PHE A 239 -0.25 -6.80 18.22
CA PHE A 239 0.04 -5.36 18.22
C PHE A 239 0.31 -4.79 19.61
N ALA A 240 -0.07 -5.51 20.68
CA ALA A 240 0.28 -5.17 22.06
C ALA A 240 1.80 -5.14 22.33
N HIS A 241 2.59 -5.76 21.44
CA HIS A 241 4.06 -5.78 21.53
C HIS A 241 4.74 -4.62 20.78
N LEU A 242 3.99 -3.72 20.15
CA LEU A 242 4.54 -2.50 19.56
C LEU A 242 5.17 -1.63 20.67
N SER A 243 6.31 -1.02 20.35
CA SER A 243 6.89 0.00 21.24
C SER A 243 5.95 1.22 21.36
N ALA A 244 6.08 1.97 22.43
CA ALA A 244 5.29 3.20 22.59
C ALA A 244 5.51 4.19 21.44
N ASP A 245 6.74 4.30 20.94
CA ASP A 245 7.10 5.18 19.83
C ASP A 245 6.45 4.70 18.52
N ASP A 246 6.47 3.41 18.25
CA ASP A 246 5.83 2.84 17.06
C ASP A 246 4.31 2.97 17.11
N LEU A 247 3.72 2.76 18.26
CA LEU A 247 2.27 2.94 18.47
C LEU A 247 1.86 4.40 18.28
N ASN A 248 2.65 5.35 18.82
CA ASN A 248 2.44 6.79 18.61
C ASN A 248 2.57 7.15 17.12
N ALA A 249 3.59 6.64 16.45
CA ALA A 249 3.80 6.85 15.03
C ALA A 249 2.63 6.30 14.19
N LEU A 250 2.15 5.10 14.51
CA LEU A 250 1.00 4.50 13.83
C LEU A 250 -0.26 5.37 13.99
N VAL A 251 -0.56 5.84 15.21
CA VAL A 251 -1.68 6.74 15.46
C VAL A 251 -1.52 8.05 14.71
N ALA A 252 -0.31 8.66 14.71
CA ALA A 252 -0.03 9.88 13.96
C ALA A 252 -0.33 9.71 12.47
N PHE A 253 0.07 8.59 11.86
CA PHE A 253 -0.26 8.29 10.48
C PHE A 253 -1.77 8.13 10.27
N LEU A 254 -2.47 7.35 11.10
CA LEU A 254 -3.91 7.15 10.96
C LEU A 254 -4.70 8.46 10.98
N ARG A 255 -4.20 9.48 11.72
CA ARG A 255 -4.79 10.82 11.76
C ARG A 255 -4.66 11.59 10.44
N THR A 256 -3.69 11.24 9.58
CA THR A 256 -3.49 11.90 8.29
C THR A 256 -4.39 11.36 7.18
N ILE A 257 -5.05 10.21 7.41
CA ILE A 257 -5.90 9.59 6.38
C ILE A 257 -7.14 10.46 6.15
N ALA A 258 -7.33 10.90 4.91
CA ALA A 258 -8.44 11.75 4.53
C ALA A 258 -9.81 11.11 4.88
N PRO A 259 -10.81 11.89 5.31
CA PRO A 259 -12.10 11.35 5.70
C PRO A 259 -12.85 10.74 4.51
N VAL A 260 -13.33 9.52 4.69
CA VAL A 260 -14.21 8.82 3.76
C VAL A 260 -15.44 8.35 4.52
N SER A 261 -16.61 8.84 4.16
CA SER A 261 -17.87 8.40 4.78
C SER A 261 -18.23 7.00 4.27
N ASN A 262 -18.06 6.00 5.13
CA ASN A 262 -18.45 4.63 4.87
C ASN A 262 -19.05 4.00 6.13
N ARG A 263 -20.37 3.86 6.14
CA ARG A 263 -21.10 3.29 7.29
C ARG A 263 -20.96 1.77 7.31
N ILE A 264 -20.23 1.27 8.28
CA ILE A 264 -20.02 -0.16 8.47
C ILE A 264 -21.26 -0.77 9.14
N PRO A 265 -21.85 -1.85 8.58
CA PRO A 265 -22.96 -2.53 9.22
C PRO A 265 -22.50 -3.18 10.54
N PRO A 266 -23.41 -3.30 11.53
CA PRO A 266 -23.07 -3.98 12.77
C PRO A 266 -22.73 -5.46 12.50
N PRO A 267 -21.90 -6.09 13.35
CA PRO A 267 -21.57 -7.50 13.21
C PRO A 267 -22.80 -8.36 13.38
N VAL A 268 -22.98 -9.34 12.50
CA VAL A 268 -24.06 -10.32 12.61
C VAL A 268 -23.56 -11.47 13.48
N ARG A 269 -24.10 -11.56 14.70
CA ARG A 269 -23.79 -12.68 15.60
C ARG A 269 -24.49 -13.94 15.11
N LEU A 270 -23.77 -15.04 14.99
CA LEU A 270 -24.34 -16.33 14.69
C LEU A 270 -25.14 -16.81 15.90
N ASN A 271 -26.41 -17.16 15.69
CA ASN A 271 -27.16 -17.91 16.69
C ASN A 271 -26.70 -19.36 16.60
N ILE A 272 -25.82 -19.77 17.55
CA ILE A 272 -25.22 -21.10 17.57
C ILE A 272 -26.31 -22.20 17.59
N ALA A 273 -27.42 -21.99 18.27
CA ALA A 273 -28.54 -22.94 18.30
C ALA A 273 -29.17 -23.08 16.90
N ALA A 274 -29.41 -21.97 16.20
CA ALA A 274 -29.94 -21.98 14.82
C ALA A 274 -28.93 -22.61 13.83
N PHE A 275 -27.63 -22.38 14.02
CA PHE A 275 -26.59 -22.97 13.21
C PHE A 275 -26.51 -24.50 13.40
N LEU A 276 -26.53 -24.96 14.64
CA LEU A 276 -26.50 -26.40 14.97
C LEU A 276 -27.77 -27.09 14.49
N LEU A 277 -28.93 -26.46 14.65
CA LEU A 277 -30.21 -26.95 14.13
C LEU A 277 -30.21 -27.02 12.59
N GLY A 278 -29.68 -26.00 11.92
CA GLY A 278 -29.55 -25.99 10.47
C GLY A 278 -28.61 -27.07 9.94
N LYS A 279 -27.46 -27.28 10.63
CA LYS A 279 -26.52 -28.39 10.31
C LYS A 279 -27.12 -29.74 10.57
N PHE A 280 -27.86 -29.89 11.67
CA PHE A 280 -28.55 -31.14 11.99
C PHE A 280 -29.65 -31.45 10.97
N GLN A 281 -30.39 -30.43 10.52
CA GLN A 281 -31.41 -30.55 9.48
C GLN A 281 -30.83 -30.92 8.11
N MET A 282 -29.65 -30.35 7.75
CA MET A 282 -28.87 -30.75 6.56
C MET A 282 -28.37 -32.21 6.63
N LEU A 283 -27.93 -32.66 7.80
CA LEU A 283 -27.49 -34.04 8.00
C LEU A 283 -28.64 -35.07 7.87
N ILE A 284 -29.84 -34.66 8.22
CA ILE A 284 -31.04 -35.50 8.09
C ILE A 284 -31.57 -35.51 6.65
N GLN A 285 -31.40 -34.39 5.90
CA GLN A 285 -31.96 -34.22 4.56
C GLN A 285 -31.04 -34.64 3.41
N ASN A 286 -29.72 -34.72 3.62
CA ASN A 286 -28.75 -35.01 2.55
C ASN A 286 -27.56 -35.80 3.07
N VAL A 287 -27.55 -37.11 2.81
CA VAL A 287 -26.41 -38.00 3.03
C VAL A 287 -25.30 -37.79 1.98
N ASP A 288 -25.54 -37.00 0.92
CA ASP A 288 -24.65 -36.84 -0.25
C ASP A 288 -24.15 -35.45 -0.54
N SER A 289 -24.09 -34.53 0.44
CA SER A 289 -23.48 -33.20 0.18
C SER A 289 -22.00 -33.16 0.55
N PRO A 290 -21.08 -32.95 -0.41
CA PRO A 290 -19.67 -32.76 -0.12
C PRO A 290 -19.46 -31.52 0.75
N LEU A 291 -18.55 -31.63 1.71
CA LEU A 291 -18.06 -30.53 2.55
C LEU A 291 -17.75 -29.32 1.68
N VAL A 292 -18.48 -28.24 1.87
CA VAL A 292 -18.28 -26.97 1.17
C VAL A 292 -16.90 -26.44 1.57
N GLY A 293 -16.01 -26.42 0.58
CA GLY A 293 -14.69 -25.84 0.70
C GLY A 293 -14.76 -24.34 1.05
N PHE A 294 -13.73 -23.86 1.68
CA PHE A 294 -13.49 -22.44 1.95
C PHE A 294 -13.52 -21.64 0.64
N ALA A 295 -14.67 -21.12 0.27
CA ALA A 295 -14.79 -20.10 -0.75
C ALA A 295 -15.14 -18.80 -0.04
N GLY A 296 -14.18 -17.89 0.00
CA GLY A 296 -14.41 -16.53 0.41
C GLY A 296 -15.45 -15.89 -0.53
N ASN A 297 -16.68 -15.74 -0.07
CA ASN A 297 -17.68 -15.01 -0.80
C ASN A 297 -17.38 -13.50 -0.65
N ALA A 298 -16.80 -12.92 -1.68
CA ALA A 298 -16.82 -11.48 -1.89
C ALA A 298 -18.29 -11.05 -1.98
N GLY A 299 -18.78 -10.40 -0.92
CA GLY A 299 -20.10 -9.82 -0.92
C GLY A 299 -20.19 -8.78 -2.02
N THR A 300 -21.05 -9.01 -2.98
CA THR A 300 -21.38 -8.05 -4.03
C THR A 300 -22.03 -6.82 -3.41
N VAL A 301 -21.24 -5.75 -3.22
CA VAL A 301 -21.81 -4.41 -3.12
C VAL A 301 -22.25 -4.06 -4.55
N GLY A 302 -23.56 -4.00 -4.78
CA GLY A 302 -24.10 -3.53 -6.06
C GLY A 302 -23.58 -2.12 -6.35
N PRO A 303 -23.39 -1.75 -7.62
CA PRO A 303 -22.94 -0.41 -7.96
C PRO A 303 -23.93 0.63 -7.42
N PRO A 304 -23.46 1.81 -6.99
CA PRO A 304 -24.32 2.88 -6.54
C PRO A 304 -25.29 3.25 -7.67
N VAL A 305 -26.58 3.23 -7.37
CA VAL A 305 -27.63 3.64 -8.31
C VAL A 305 -27.43 5.13 -8.61
N ALA A 306 -26.94 5.43 -9.81
CA ALA A 306 -26.90 6.78 -10.31
C ALA A 306 -28.34 7.31 -10.39
N LYS A 307 -28.66 8.32 -9.59
CA LYS A 307 -29.91 9.08 -9.75
C LYS A 307 -29.85 9.79 -11.10
N THR A 308 -30.55 9.24 -12.09
CA THR A 308 -30.79 9.93 -13.36
C THR A 308 -31.65 11.16 -13.05
N ALA A 309 -31.08 12.34 -13.23
CA ALA A 309 -31.81 13.57 -13.26
C ALA A 309 -32.76 13.54 -14.49
N SER A 310 -34.04 13.49 -14.26
CA SER A 310 -35.07 13.63 -15.31
C SER A 310 -35.02 15.07 -15.84
N ALA A 311 -34.49 15.24 -17.02
CA ALA A 311 -34.65 16.50 -17.77
C ALA A 311 -36.07 16.55 -18.28
N SER A 312 -36.90 17.41 -17.68
CA SER A 312 -38.20 17.82 -18.18
C SER A 312 -38.03 18.56 -19.51
N ARG A 313 -38.40 17.95 -20.62
CA ARG A 313 -38.64 18.65 -21.88
C ARG A 313 -39.93 19.45 -21.75
N GLN A 314 -39.83 20.76 -21.63
CA GLN A 314 -40.94 21.67 -21.95
C GLN A 314 -40.98 21.83 -23.47
N GLY A 315 -42.06 21.35 -24.04
CA GLY A 315 -42.46 21.70 -25.40
C GLY A 315 -42.99 23.13 -25.46
N GLY A 316 -42.54 23.87 -26.43
CA GLY A 316 -43.05 25.18 -26.81
C GLY A 316 -43.30 25.18 -28.30
N THR A 317 -44.60 25.16 -28.64
CA THR A 317 -45.11 25.43 -29.97
C THR A 317 -44.97 26.92 -30.31
N ARG A 318 -44.35 27.22 -31.39
CA ARG A 318 -44.79 28.02 -32.55
C ARG A 318 -43.68 28.19 -33.54
#